data_c150efa15c185961da9513b560097e4c
#
_entry.id   c150efa15c185961da9513b560097e4c
#
_cell.length_a   1.000
_cell.length_b   1.000
_cell.length_c   1.000
_cell.angle_alpha   90.00
_cell.angle_beta   90.00
_cell.angle_gamma   90.00
#
_symmetry.space_group_name_H-M   'P 1'
#
loop_
_entity.id
_entity.type
_entity.pdbx_description
1 polymer ?
#
loop_
_entity_poly.entity_id
_entity_poly.type
_entity_poly.pdbx_seq_one_letter_code
_entity_poly.pdbx_strand_id
1 'polypeptide(L)'
;MTEEQKVAVFQPLLDKFETKEMQLYCTDMIKLIPDYIFDMPSSTSRKYHNATQCQPHGQIYHIIMFAEILNYLLALKCNKEKFKSAVQRDAMRCVPIFHDAVKCGWNGGTYTVHEHPMLAGVWVRETDVEHDIDNKAKEAIARMCERHSGEWTTSKKSKVVLPEPENEMERLIHMCDILSSRNNIDMQPPDYLKDVFEDMNEPLVFDENYVLPFGKYAQQRLIDVYRADPGYCEWMEANIQKREVVNNIKAMKEYLKNKENTNED
;
A
#
# COMPACT_ATOMS: atom_id res chain seq x y z
N MET A 1 12.34 3.19 -7.74
CA MET A 1 11.55 4.18 -8.54
C MET A 1 12.24 5.54 -8.50
N THR A 2 12.07 6.37 -9.56
CA THR A 2 12.48 7.78 -9.48
C THR A 2 11.49 8.59 -8.65
N GLU A 3 11.91 9.79 -8.17
CA GLU A 3 11.03 10.69 -7.42
C GLU A 3 9.82 11.13 -8.26
N GLU A 4 10.03 11.38 -9.55
CA GLU A 4 8.97 11.77 -10.49
C GLU A 4 7.95 10.64 -10.68
N GLN A 5 8.41 9.39 -10.76
CA GLN A 5 7.51 8.23 -10.84
C GLN A 5 6.67 8.08 -9.57
N LYS A 6 7.27 8.26 -8.38
CA LYS A 6 6.52 8.23 -7.10
C LYS A 6 5.43 9.29 -7.06
N VAL A 7 5.75 10.51 -7.49
CA VAL A 7 4.77 11.62 -7.56
C VAL A 7 3.68 11.31 -8.58
N ALA A 8 4.03 10.77 -9.77
CA ALA A 8 3.06 10.44 -10.81
C ALA A 8 2.01 9.42 -10.34
N VAL A 9 2.39 8.45 -9.49
CA VAL A 9 1.46 7.48 -8.87
C VAL A 9 0.32 8.19 -8.14
N PHE A 10 0.62 9.30 -7.45
CA PHE A 10 -0.35 10.00 -6.61
C PHE A 10 -0.84 11.33 -7.21
N GLN A 11 -0.45 11.66 -8.45
CA GLN A 11 -0.82 12.94 -9.07
C GLN A 11 -2.35 13.20 -9.05
N PRO A 12 -3.22 12.24 -9.39
CA PRO A 12 -4.68 12.47 -9.33
C PRO A 12 -5.20 12.75 -7.91
N LEU A 13 -4.49 12.29 -6.87
CA LEU A 13 -4.82 12.60 -5.48
C LEU A 13 -4.31 13.99 -5.11
N LEU A 14 -3.11 14.38 -5.55
CA LEU A 14 -2.54 15.71 -5.36
C LEU A 14 -3.41 16.80 -6.00
N ASP A 15 -4.04 16.51 -7.14
CA ASP A 15 -4.94 17.43 -7.83
C ASP A 15 -6.25 17.72 -7.06
N LYS A 16 -6.55 16.96 -6.00
CA LYS A 16 -7.70 17.19 -5.10
C LYS A 16 -7.41 18.15 -3.96
N PHE A 17 -6.15 18.54 -3.76
CA PHE A 17 -5.79 19.48 -2.71
C PHE A 17 -6.37 20.86 -2.99
N GLU A 18 -6.83 21.53 -1.94
CA GLU A 18 -7.46 22.85 -2.01
C GLU A 18 -6.44 23.99 -1.78
N THR A 19 -5.31 23.67 -1.13
CA THR A 19 -4.24 24.63 -0.83
C THR A 19 -2.92 24.22 -1.51
N LYS A 20 -2.24 25.19 -2.11
CA LYS A 20 -0.97 24.93 -2.80
C LYS A 20 0.14 24.51 -1.83
N GLU A 21 0.15 25.08 -0.64
CA GLU A 21 1.12 24.80 0.41
C GLU A 21 1.07 23.30 0.80
N MET A 22 -0.12 22.78 1.13
CA MET A 22 -0.30 21.37 1.49
C MET A 22 -0.02 20.44 0.32
N GLN A 23 -0.36 20.85 -0.91
CA GLN A 23 -0.05 20.06 -2.11
C GLN A 23 1.47 19.92 -2.30
N LEU A 24 2.24 21.02 -2.17
CA LEU A 24 3.70 21.01 -2.30
C LEU A 24 4.34 20.17 -1.19
N TYR A 25 3.93 20.38 0.06
CA TYR A 25 4.38 19.55 1.18
C TYR A 25 4.15 18.04 0.91
N CYS A 26 2.94 17.68 0.52
CA CYS A 26 2.60 16.29 0.23
C CYS A 26 3.44 15.74 -0.94
N THR A 27 3.69 16.56 -1.97
CA THR A 27 4.53 16.19 -3.11
C THR A 27 5.96 15.87 -2.67
N ASP A 28 6.56 16.72 -1.83
CA ASP A 28 7.92 16.50 -1.33
C ASP A 28 8.01 15.27 -0.44
N MET A 29 7.04 15.07 0.44
CA MET A 29 6.96 13.87 1.27
C MET A 29 6.83 12.58 0.45
N ILE A 30 6.05 12.58 -0.66
CA ILE A 30 5.90 11.42 -1.56
C ILE A 30 7.26 10.98 -2.13
N LYS A 31 8.14 11.89 -2.51
CA LYS A 31 9.48 11.58 -3.02
C LYS A 31 10.30 10.73 -2.05
N LEU A 32 10.07 10.92 -0.74
CA LEU A 32 10.80 10.29 0.36
C LEU A 32 10.16 8.97 0.85
N ILE A 33 9.00 8.58 0.31
CA ILE A 33 8.40 7.28 0.62
C ILE A 33 9.37 6.16 0.17
N PRO A 34 9.67 5.17 1.03
CA PRO A 34 10.53 4.04 0.67
C PRO A 34 10.01 3.25 -0.54
N ASP A 35 10.89 2.85 -1.44
CA ASP A 35 10.52 2.18 -2.69
C ASP A 35 9.71 0.90 -2.48
N TYR A 36 9.98 0.15 -1.40
CA TYR A 36 9.27 -1.10 -1.12
C TYR A 36 7.75 -0.93 -0.97
N ILE A 37 7.28 0.26 -0.58
CA ILE A 37 5.85 0.57 -0.46
C ILE A 37 5.14 0.49 -1.82
N PHE A 38 5.85 0.83 -2.89
CA PHE A 38 5.28 0.82 -4.24
C PHE A 38 5.16 -0.59 -4.83
N ASP A 39 5.93 -1.55 -4.33
CA ASP A 39 5.96 -2.92 -4.87
C ASP A 39 5.17 -3.93 -4.02
N MET A 40 4.91 -3.61 -2.75
CA MET A 40 4.34 -4.56 -1.81
C MET A 40 2.82 -4.70 -1.92
N PRO A 41 2.24 -5.88 -1.58
CA PRO A 41 0.81 -6.00 -1.34
C PRO A 41 0.43 -5.28 -0.04
N SER A 42 -0.80 -4.79 0.04
CA SER A 42 -1.33 -4.22 1.29
C SER A 42 -1.48 -5.28 2.38
N SER A 43 -1.84 -6.49 2.02
CA SER A 43 -1.96 -7.62 2.94
C SER A 43 -1.58 -8.93 2.28
N THR A 44 -0.92 -9.80 3.04
CA THR A 44 -0.59 -11.16 2.60
C THR A 44 -1.69 -12.17 2.91
N SER A 45 -2.65 -11.82 3.78
CA SER A 45 -3.58 -12.81 4.36
C SER A 45 -4.92 -12.94 3.63
N ARG A 46 -5.25 -12.09 2.66
CA ARG A 46 -6.57 -12.04 1.97
C ARG A 46 -7.80 -12.11 2.90
N LYS A 47 -7.59 -12.04 4.22
CA LYS A 47 -8.67 -12.23 5.20
C LYS A 47 -9.64 -11.05 5.19
N TYR A 48 -9.11 -9.85 5.03
CA TYR A 48 -9.87 -8.61 5.09
C TYR A 48 -9.80 -7.82 3.79
N HIS A 49 -8.64 -7.79 3.14
CA HIS A 49 -8.39 -7.06 1.91
C HIS A 49 -8.93 -7.79 0.68
N ASN A 50 -9.38 -7.04 -0.30
CA ASN A 50 -9.79 -7.58 -1.60
C ASN A 50 -8.60 -8.16 -2.37
N ALA A 51 -8.88 -8.95 -3.41
CA ALA A 51 -7.86 -9.67 -4.16
C ALA A 51 -6.84 -8.73 -4.83
N THR A 52 -7.26 -7.57 -5.31
CA THR A 52 -6.41 -6.57 -5.96
C THR A 52 -5.35 -6.03 -5.00
N GLN A 53 -5.72 -5.77 -3.76
CA GLN A 53 -4.80 -5.28 -2.73
C GLN A 53 -3.84 -6.33 -2.18
N CYS A 54 -4.05 -7.60 -2.49
CA CYS A 54 -3.18 -8.71 -2.10
C CYS A 54 -2.18 -9.13 -3.20
N GLN A 55 -1.98 -8.29 -4.22
CA GLN A 55 -1.05 -8.48 -5.33
C GLN A 55 0.11 -7.47 -5.25
N PRO A 56 1.12 -7.56 -6.12
CA PRO A 56 2.10 -6.49 -6.30
C PRO A 56 1.39 -5.15 -6.51
N HIS A 57 1.96 -4.08 -5.99
CA HIS A 57 1.37 -2.74 -5.91
C HIS A 57 0.07 -2.64 -5.09
N GLY A 58 -0.33 -3.72 -4.40
CA GLY A 58 -1.57 -3.74 -3.62
C GLY A 58 -1.64 -2.67 -2.54
N GLN A 59 -0.49 -2.24 -1.99
CA GLN A 59 -0.41 -1.13 -1.05
C GLN A 59 -0.81 0.19 -1.73
N ILE A 60 -0.42 0.41 -2.97
CA ILE A 60 -0.81 1.59 -3.74
C ILE A 60 -2.31 1.58 -4.03
N TYR A 61 -2.88 0.42 -4.39
CA TYR A 61 -4.33 0.31 -4.60
C TYR A 61 -5.12 0.58 -3.33
N HIS A 62 -4.64 0.11 -2.17
CA HIS A 62 -5.21 0.43 -0.87
C HIS A 62 -5.18 1.94 -0.59
N ILE A 63 -4.04 2.60 -0.79
CA ILE A 63 -3.87 4.05 -0.61
C ILE A 63 -4.85 4.83 -1.49
N ILE A 64 -4.93 4.50 -2.78
CA ILE A 64 -5.82 5.18 -3.74
C ILE A 64 -7.28 4.99 -3.31
N MET A 65 -7.69 3.76 -2.98
CA MET A 65 -9.05 3.49 -2.54
C MET A 65 -9.40 4.22 -1.25
N PHE A 66 -8.49 4.26 -0.28
CA PHE A 66 -8.65 5.03 0.95
C PHE A 66 -8.85 6.52 0.63
N ALA A 67 -7.99 7.10 -0.21
CA ALA A 67 -8.07 8.50 -0.60
C ALA A 67 -9.37 8.83 -1.34
N GLU A 68 -9.84 7.97 -2.24
CA GLU A 68 -11.10 8.16 -2.95
C GLU A 68 -12.30 8.12 -2.00
N ILE A 69 -12.38 7.14 -1.09
CA ILE A 69 -13.43 7.09 -0.07
C ILE A 69 -13.42 8.36 0.77
N LEU A 70 -12.24 8.78 1.23
CA LEU A 70 -12.09 10.01 2.02
C LEU A 70 -12.56 11.24 1.23
N ASN A 71 -12.17 11.38 -0.04
CA ASN A 71 -12.57 12.51 -0.89
C ASN A 71 -14.10 12.55 -1.11
N TYR A 72 -14.74 11.40 -1.32
CA TYR A 72 -16.20 11.33 -1.39
C TYR A 72 -16.85 11.80 -0.09
N LEU A 73 -16.35 11.35 1.05
CA LEU A 73 -16.89 11.75 2.35
C LEU A 73 -16.62 13.23 2.66
N LEU A 74 -15.45 13.77 2.33
CA LEU A 74 -15.15 15.20 2.50
C LEU A 74 -16.00 16.10 1.59
N ALA A 75 -16.46 15.58 0.44
CA ALA A 75 -17.33 16.31 -0.47
C ALA A 75 -18.78 16.43 0.04
N LEU A 76 -19.22 15.60 0.98
CA LEU A 76 -20.55 15.65 1.56
C LEU A 76 -20.75 16.95 2.34
N LYS A 77 -21.95 17.53 2.23
CA LYS A 77 -22.30 18.81 2.88
C LYS A 77 -22.06 18.78 4.39
N CYS A 78 -22.45 17.70 5.07
CA CYS A 78 -22.27 17.54 6.52
C CYS A 78 -20.79 17.58 6.93
N ASN A 79 -19.89 16.99 6.13
CA ASN A 79 -18.45 16.98 6.42
C ASN A 79 -17.79 18.31 6.02
N LYS A 80 -18.23 18.98 4.95
CA LYS A 80 -17.80 20.35 4.62
C LYS A 80 -18.17 21.35 5.71
N GLU A 81 -19.34 21.20 6.32
CA GLU A 81 -19.78 22.03 7.44
C GLU A 81 -19.01 21.74 8.74
N LYS A 82 -18.58 20.49 8.93
CA LYS A 82 -17.77 20.05 10.07
C LYS A 82 -16.29 20.44 9.93
N PHE A 83 -15.67 20.14 8.80
CA PHE A 83 -14.27 20.41 8.49
C PHE A 83 -14.13 21.64 7.58
N LYS A 84 -14.35 22.84 8.13
CA LYS A 84 -14.49 24.08 7.36
C LYS A 84 -13.21 24.57 6.72
N SER A 85 -12.05 24.32 7.34
CA SER A 85 -10.75 24.78 6.84
C SER A 85 -10.27 23.89 5.69
N ALA A 86 -9.82 24.52 4.59
CA ALA A 86 -9.16 23.84 3.47
C ALA A 86 -7.88 23.11 3.96
N VAL A 87 -7.05 23.78 4.76
CA VAL A 87 -5.85 23.17 5.36
C VAL A 87 -6.19 21.93 6.18
N GLN A 88 -7.29 21.96 6.93
CA GLN A 88 -7.75 20.80 7.72
C GLN A 88 -8.15 19.62 6.82
N ARG A 89 -8.88 19.88 5.72
CA ARG A 89 -9.26 18.84 4.75
C ARG A 89 -8.04 18.30 4.00
N ASP A 90 -7.09 19.17 3.66
CA ASP A 90 -5.85 18.78 2.98
C ASP A 90 -4.93 17.98 3.92
N ALA A 91 -4.85 18.33 5.21
CA ALA A 91 -4.16 17.51 6.21
C ALA A 91 -4.73 16.08 6.26
N MET A 92 -6.06 15.94 6.17
CA MET A 92 -6.70 14.63 6.07
C MET A 92 -6.35 13.91 4.76
N ARG A 93 -6.22 14.62 3.62
CA ARG A 93 -5.83 14.05 2.32
C ARG A 93 -4.39 13.53 2.28
N CYS A 94 -3.50 14.07 3.11
CA CYS A 94 -2.15 13.52 3.26
C CYS A 94 -2.14 12.12 3.89
N VAL A 95 -3.08 11.83 4.79
CA VAL A 95 -3.03 10.62 5.62
C VAL A 95 -3.11 9.32 4.82
N PRO A 96 -4.01 9.14 3.83
CA PRO A 96 -4.01 7.93 3.01
C PRO A 96 -2.63 7.59 2.42
N ILE A 97 -1.86 8.61 2.02
CA ILE A 97 -0.54 8.43 1.41
C ILE A 97 0.52 8.11 2.48
N PHE A 98 0.40 8.67 3.69
CA PHE A 98 1.44 8.62 4.71
C PHE A 98 1.26 7.54 5.77
N HIS A 99 0.02 7.09 6.06
CA HIS A 99 -0.29 6.23 7.20
C HIS A 99 0.53 4.93 7.24
N ASP A 100 0.87 4.40 6.09
CA ASP A 100 1.61 3.17 5.89
C ASP A 100 3.01 3.38 5.27
N ALA A 101 3.52 4.62 5.19
CA ALA A 101 4.80 4.93 4.53
C ALA A 101 6.00 4.13 5.07
N VAL A 102 5.94 3.66 6.31
CA VAL A 102 6.96 2.82 6.96
C VAL A 102 6.38 1.50 7.48
N LYS A 103 5.43 0.93 6.75
CA LYS A 103 4.64 -0.26 7.15
C LYS A 103 5.47 -1.45 7.59
N CYS A 104 6.59 -1.69 6.94
CA CYS A 104 7.52 -2.78 7.28
C CYS A 104 8.74 -2.31 8.08
N GLY A 105 8.62 -1.17 8.79
CA GLY A 105 9.71 -0.52 9.52
C GLY A 105 10.64 0.27 8.61
N TRP A 106 11.59 0.98 9.21
CA TRP A 106 12.51 1.89 8.51
C TRP A 106 13.36 1.21 7.41
N ASN A 107 13.68 -0.05 7.60
CA ASN A 107 14.57 -0.81 6.70
C ASN A 107 13.81 -1.70 5.70
N GLY A 108 12.49 -1.59 5.62
CA GLY A 108 11.69 -2.37 4.66
C GLY A 108 11.73 -3.87 4.94
N GLY A 109 11.29 -4.31 6.11
CA GLY A 109 11.22 -5.73 6.45
C GLY A 109 10.20 -6.52 5.59
N THR A 110 10.21 -7.84 5.72
CA THR A 110 9.32 -8.73 4.94
C THR A 110 7.85 -8.63 5.38
N TYR A 111 7.60 -8.20 6.61
CA TYR A 111 6.26 -8.21 7.21
C TYR A 111 5.92 -6.85 7.81
N THR A 112 4.63 -6.54 7.80
CA THR A 112 4.09 -5.40 8.55
C THR A 112 4.48 -5.48 10.02
N VAL A 113 5.03 -4.39 10.56
CA VAL A 113 5.29 -4.25 12.00
C VAL A 113 4.09 -3.64 12.69
N HIS A 114 3.79 -4.11 13.90
CA HIS A 114 2.62 -3.61 14.65
C HIS A 114 2.71 -2.11 14.92
N GLU A 115 3.91 -1.61 15.17
CA GLU A 115 4.21 -0.22 15.49
C GLU A 115 4.19 0.73 14.29
N HIS A 116 3.91 0.24 13.05
CA HIS A 116 3.97 1.08 11.85
C HIS A 116 3.13 2.37 11.95
N PRO A 117 1.97 2.42 12.64
CA PRO A 117 1.24 3.68 12.79
C PRO A 117 2.06 4.74 13.53
N MET A 118 2.73 4.33 14.62
CA MET A 118 3.60 5.22 15.40
C MET A 118 4.82 5.65 14.59
N LEU A 119 5.42 4.73 13.82
CA LEU A 119 6.54 5.02 12.93
C LEU A 119 6.15 6.02 11.84
N ALA A 120 4.95 5.89 11.27
CA ALA A 120 4.42 6.85 10.31
C ALA A 120 4.24 8.26 10.90
N GLY A 121 3.75 8.35 12.16
CA GLY A 121 3.68 9.61 12.88
C GLY A 121 5.05 10.25 13.12
N VAL A 122 6.05 9.46 13.53
CA VAL A 122 7.44 9.90 13.67
C VAL A 122 8.00 10.36 12.33
N TRP A 123 7.78 9.58 11.25
CA TRP A 123 8.22 9.94 9.91
C TRP A 123 7.66 11.30 9.46
N VAL A 124 6.37 11.55 9.68
CA VAL A 124 5.75 12.85 9.37
C VAL A 124 6.39 14.00 10.16
N ARG A 125 6.67 13.82 11.46
CA ARG A 125 7.24 14.89 12.32
C ARG A 125 8.68 15.21 12.01
N GLU A 126 9.49 14.18 11.73
CA GLU A 126 10.95 14.29 11.67
C GLU A 126 11.49 14.45 10.25
N THR A 127 10.66 14.26 9.23
CA THR A 127 11.08 14.44 7.85
C THR A 127 11.12 15.94 7.50
N ASP A 128 12.31 16.41 7.12
CA ASP A 128 12.51 17.75 6.58
C ASP A 128 12.28 17.76 5.07
N VAL A 129 11.52 18.72 4.60
CA VAL A 129 11.20 18.93 3.18
C VAL A 129 11.33 20.38 2.79
N GLU A 130 11.49 20.65 1.49
CA GLU A 130 11.66 22.02 0.97
C GLU A 130 10.44 22.90 1.25
N HIS A 131 9.23 22.35 1.06
CA HIS A 131 7.96 23.02 1.29
C HIS A 131 7.32 22.51 2.57
N ASP A 132 7.88 22.91 3.74
CA ASP A 132 7.30 22.51 5.03
C ASP A 132 6.03 23.31 5.35
N ILE A 133 5.23 22.78 6.27
CA ILE A 133 3.93 23.33 6.67
C ILE A 133 3.92 23.71 8.15
N ASP A 134 2.90 24.45 8.56
CA ASP A 134 2.69 24.81 9.96
C ASP A 134 2.70 23.56 10.88
N ASN A 135 3.38 23.67 12.01
CA ASN A 135 3.55 22.59 12.98
C ASN A 135 2.23 22.00 13.48
N LYS A 136 1.13 22.77 13.55
CA LYS A 136 -0.19 22.24 13.94
C LYS A 136 -0.77 21.34 12.88
N ALA A 137 -0.61 21.69 11.60
CA ALA A 137 -1.04 20.84 10.49
C ALA A 137 -0.19 19.57 10.42
N LYS A 138 1.13 19.69 10.56
CA LYS A 138 2.08 18.55 10.61
C LYS A 138 1.72 17.60 11.76
N GLU A 139 1.50 18.11 12.96
CA GLU A 139 1.10 17.33 14.13
C GLU A 139 -0.27 16.66 13.94
N ALA A 140 -1.24 17.35 13.32
CA ALA A 140 -2.54 16.75 13.03
C ALA A 140 -2.42 15.56 12.07
N ILE A 141 -1.59 15.67 11.02
CA ILE A 141 -1.32 14.56 10.08
C ILE A 141 -0.66 13.39 10.84
N ALA A 142 0.40 13.66 11.61
CA ALA A 142 1.12 12.65 12.38
C ALA A 142 0.18 11.90 13.34
N ARG A 143 -0.65 12.60 14.10
CA ARG A 143 -1.63 11.99 15.00
C ARG A 143 -2.66 11.12 14.27
N MET A 144 -3.15 11.57 13.12
CA MET A 144 -4.06 10.76 12.30
C MET A 144 -3.39 9.49 11.79
N CYS A 145 -2.11 9.54 11.38
CA CYS A 145 -1.32 8.35 11.02
C CYS A 145 -1.16 7.40 12.21
N GLU A 146 -0.84 7.90 13.42
CA GLU A 146 -0.67 7.08 14.62
C GLU A 146 -1.93 6.33 15.04
N ARG A 147 -3.12 6.86 14.72
CA ARG A 147 -4.42 6.38 15.18
C ARG A 147 -5.26 5.68 14.11
N HIS A 148 -4.70 5.50 12.91
CA HIS A 148 -5.47 4.90 11.81
C HIS A 148 -5.92 3.46 12.11
N SER A 149 -5.17 2.71 12.94
CA SER A 149 -5.53 1.35 13.35
C SER A 149 -6.81 1.27 14.20
N GLY A 150 -7.28 2.39 14.77
CA GLY A 150 -8.50 2.46 15.54
C GLY A 150 -8.50 1.56 16.76
N GLU A 151 -9.45 0.64 16.85
CA GLU A 151 -9.63 -0.30 17.97
C GLU A 151 -8.61 -1.45 18.02
N TRP A 152 -7.84 -1.67 16.94
CA TRP A 152 -6.79 -2.71 16.91
C TRP A 152 -5.48 -2.22 17.52
N THR A 153 -5.51 -1.92 18.80
CA THR A 153 -4.41 -1.27 19.54
C THR A 153 -3.34 -2.24 20.04
N THR A 154 -3.61 -3.54 20.07
CA THR A 154 -2.70 -4.54 20.66
C THR A 154 -2.33 -5.67 19.71
N SER A 155 -1.16 -6.25 19.88
CA SER A 155 -0.67 -7.40 19.11
C SER A 155 0.02 -8.41 20.04
N LYS A 156 -0.12 -9.71 19.75
CA LYS A 156 0.64 -10.76 20.44
C LYS A 156 2.15 -10.69 20.19
N LYS A 157 2.57 -9.97 19.14
CA LYS A 157 3.98 -9.87 18.71
C LYS A 157 4.68 -8.60 19.20
N SER A 158 3.95 -7.69 19.88
CA SER A 158 4.50 -6.44 20.40
C SER A 158 3.93 -6.11 21.78
N LYS A 159 4.72 -5.39 22.57
CA LYS A 159 4.29 -4.81 23.86
C LYS A 159 3.72 -3.40 23.69
N VAL A 160 3.85 -2.81 22.52
CA VAL A 160 3.34 -1.47 22.22
C VAL A 160 1.82 -1.53 22.12
N VAL A 161 1.16 -0.59 22.78
CA VAL A 161 -0.27 -0.35 22.66
C VAL A 161 -0.44 0.91 21.81
N LEU A 162 -1.13 0.78 20.67
CA LEU A 162 -1.38 1.90 19.77
C LEU A 162 -2.47 2.82 20.33
N PRO A 163 -2.43 4.13 20.05
CA PRO A 163 -3.46 5.05 20.48
C PRO A 163 -4.75 4.90 19.66
N GLU A 164 -5.89 5.01 20.33
CA GLU A 164 -7.21 5.05 19.67
C GLU A 164 -7.53 6.45 19.12
N PRO A 165 -8.43 6.56 18.12
CA PRO A 165 -8.94 7.84 17.63
C PRO A 165 -9.68 8.65 18.70
N GLU A 166 -9.25 9.89 18.94
CA GLU A 166 -9.80 10.77 19.98
C GLU A 166 -10.76 11.83 19.43
N ASN A 167 -10.61 12.21 18.17
CA ASN A 167 -11.40 13.27 17.54
C ASN A 167 -12.06 12.83 16.24
N GLU A 168 -12.90 13.68 15.68
CA GLU A 168 -13.69 13.38 14.48
C GLU A 168 -12.85 13.17 13.21
N MET A 169 -11.71 13.86 13.09
CA MET A 169 -10.80 13.65 11.94
C MET A 169 -10.17 12.28 12.02
N GLU A 170 -9.62 11.92 13.17
CA GLU A 170 -9.00 10.62 13.42
C GLU A 170 -10.00 9.47 13.23
N ARG A 171 -11.25 9.62 13.70
CA ARG A 171 -12.32 8.63 13.49
C ARG A 171 -12.71 8.49 12.02
N LEU A 172 -12.80 9.60 11.28
CA LEU A 172 -13.12 9.54 9.85
C LEU A 172 -12.00 8.87 9.06
N ILE A 173 -10.75 9.18 9.36
CA ILE A 173 -9.56 8.52 8.79
C ILE A 173 -9.62 7.01 9.03
N HIS A 174 -9.78 6.58 10.27
CA HIS A 174 -9.91 5.17 10.62
C HIS A 174 -11.04 4.47 9.86
N MET A 175 -12.23 5.08 9.78
CA MET A 175 -13.35 4.51 9.03
C MET A 175 -13.04 4.35 7.54
N CYS A 176 -12.38 5.33 6.91
CA CYS A 176 -11.99 5.26 5.51
C CYS A 176 -10.97 4.15 5.27
N ASP A 177 -9.99 4.01 6.14
CA ASP A 177 -8.98 2.94 6.07
C ASP A 177 -9.64 1.56 6.18
N ILE A 178 -10.51 1.35 7.17
CA ILE A 178 -11.28 0.09 7.29
C ILE A 178 -12.08 -0.20 6.03
N LEU A 179 -12.82 0.77 5.51
CA LEU A 179 -13.66 0.58 4.32
C LEU A 179 -12.81 0.22 3.11
N SER A 180 -11.66 0.89 2.92
CA SER A 180 -10.75 0.63 1.81
C SER A 180 -10.14 -0.77 1.86
N SER A 181 -10.05 -1.38 3.04
CA SER A 181 -9.48 -2.72 3.24
C SER A 181 -10.50 -3.86 3.14
N ARG A 182 -11.81 -3.58 2.96
CA ARG A 182 -12.83 -4.65 2.98
C ARG A 182 -12.84 -5.46 1.67
N ASN A 183 -12.84 -6.79 1.81
CA ASN A 183 -12.82 -7.72 0.68
C ASN A 183 -14.10 -7.74 -0.16
N ASN A 184 -15.20 -7.21 0.36
CA ASN A 184 -16.47 -7.07 -0.35
C ASN A 184 -16.65 -5.70 -1.05
N ILE A 185 -15.66 -4.82 -0.95
CA ILE A 185 -15.57 -3.56 -1.67
C ILE A 185 -14.43 -3.70 -2.66
N ASP A 186 -14.73 -3.89 -3.93
CA ASP A 186 -13.73 -4.07 -4.98
C ASP A 186 -13.46 -2.76 -5.72
N MET A 187 -12.23 -2.57 -6.14
CA MET A 187 -11.79 -1.47 -6.98
C MET A 187 -10.81 -2.00 -8.02
N GLN A 188 -11.05 -1.64 -9.28
CA GLN A 188 -10.08 -1.91 -10.33
C GLN A 188 -8.93 -0.91 -10.24
N PRO A 189 -7.67 -1.35 -10.40
CA PRO A 189 -6.55 -0.43 -10.48
C PRO A 189 -6.77 0.61 -11.57
N PRO A 190 -6.55 1.91 -11.30
CA PRO A 190 -6.66 2.93 -12.33
C PRO A 190 -5.69 2.67 -13.50
N ASP A 191 -6.16 2.85 -14.73
CA ASP A 191 -5.37 2.55 -15.95
C ASP A 191 -4.08 3.36 -16.04
N TYR A 192 -4.05 4.59 -15.54
CA TYR A 192 -2.85 5.43 -15.56
C TYR A 192 -1.66 4.83 -14.81
N LEU A 193 -1.90 3.91 -13.86
CA LEU A 193 -0.82 3.22 -13.15
C LEU A 193 0.00 2.31 -14.06
N LYS A 194 -0.57 1.84 -15.17
CA LYS A 194 0.16 1.06 -16.20
C LYS A 194 1.26 1.88 -16.85
N ASP A 195 1.09 3.20 -16.94
CA ASP A 195 2.09 4.10 -17.51
C ASP A 195 3.24 4.38 -16.52
N VAL A 196 3.00 4.18 -15.22
CA VAL A 196 4.00 4.39 -14.16
C VAL A 196 4.74 3.11 -13.82
N PHE A 197 4.02 1.98 -13.77
CA PHE A 197 4.58 0.68 -13.46
C PHE A 197 4.79 -0.11 -14.76
N GLU A 198 5.98 -0.03 -15.35
CA GLU A 198 6.31 -0.71 -16.61
C GLU A 198 6.01 -2.20 -16.58
N ASP A 199 6.24 -2.83 -15.41
CA ASP A 199 5.99 -4.25 -15.18
C ASP A 199 4.51 -4.66 -15.19
N MET A 200 3.58 -3.71 -15.08
CA MET A 200 2.16 -4.02 -15.29
C MET A 200 1.84 -4.32 -16.75
N ASN A 201 2.72 -3.95 -17.67
CA ASN A 201 2.59 -4.14 -19.11
C ASN A 201 3.54 -5.23 -19.67
N GLU A 202 4.55 -5.63 -18.91
CA GLU A 202 5.48 -6.67 -19.37
C GLU A 202 4.81 -8.04 -19.32
N PRO A 203 4.89 -8.81 -20.43
CA PRO A 203 4.48 -10.20 -20.38
C PRO A 203 5.38 -10.94 -19.40
N LEU A 204 4.79 -11.70 -18.50
CA LEU A 204 5.53 -12.52 -17.56
C LEU A 204 6.31 -13.58 -18.35
N VAL A 205 7.64 -13.48 -18.37
CA VAL A 205 8.52 -14.46 -18.99
C VAL A 205 8.97 -15.47 -17.94
N PHE A 206 8.66 -16.76 -18.19
CA PHE A 206 9.09 -17.82 -17.30
C PHE A 206 10.55 -18.18 -17.55
N ASP A 207 11.37 -18.07 -16.51
CA ASP A 207 12.73 -18.63 -16.52
C ASP A 207 12.68 -20.08 -15.99
N GLU A 208 12.90 -21.05 -16.89
CA GLU A 208 12.93 -22.49 -16.55
C GLU A 208 14.03 -22.87 -15.55
N ASN A 209 15.06 -22.03 -15.42
CA ASN A 209 16.18 -22.22 -14.49
C ASN A 209 16.01 -21.47 -13.17
N TYR A 210 14.90 -20.73 -13.01
CA TYR A 210 14.66 -19.96 -11.79
C TYR A 210 14.66 -20.87 -10.56
N VAL A 211 15.55 -20.58 -9.61
CA VAL A 211 15.67 -21.28 -8.32
C VAL A 211 15.06 -20.46 -7.20
N LEU A 212 14.37 -21.11 -6.29
CA LEU A 212 13.79 -20.44 -5.13
C LEU A 212 14.89 -19.91 -4.20
N PRO A 213 14.90 -18.61 -3.88
CA PRO A 213 15.97 -18.01 -3.08
C PRO A 213 15.82 -18.29 -1.57
N PHE A 214 14.69 -18.84 -1.11
CA PHE A 214 14.39 -19.09 0.30
C PHE A 214 13.28 -20.12 0.49
N GLY A 215 13.00 -20.46 1.77
CA GLY A 215 11.89 -21.30 2.16
C GLY A 215 12.20 -22.79 2.18
N LYS A 216 11.16 -23.64 2.28
CA LYS A 216 11.26 -25.10 2.38
C LYS A 216 12.06 -25.72 1.24
N TYR A 217 11.97 -25.16 0.05
CA TYR A 217 12.60 -25.62 -1.18
C TYR A 217 13.67 -24.66 -1.71
N ALA A 218 14.36 -23.94 -0.81
CA ALA A 218 15.45 -23.04 -1.21
C ALA A 218 16.48 -23.76 -2.08
N GLN A 219 17.00 -23.06 -3.10
CA GLN A 219 17.97 -23.57 -4.08
C GLN A 219 17.46 -24.69 -5.01
N GLN A 220 16.15 -24.99 -5.00
CA GLN A 220 15.54 -25.88 -6.00
C GLN A 220 14.88 -25.08 -7.10
N ARG A 221 14.83 -25.62 -8.32
CA ARG A 221 14.15 -24.97 -9.44
C ARG A 221 12.64 -24.90 -9.19
N LEU A 222 12.06 -23.76 -9.46
CA LEU A 222 10.63 -23.52 -9.22
C LEU A 222 9.73 -24.55 -9.93
N ILE A 223 10.07 -24.92 -11.18
CA ILE A 223 9.26 -25.88 -11.94
C ILE A 223 9.27 -27.28 -11.32
N ASP A 224 10.39 -27.69 -10.73
CA ASP A 224 10.49 -28.99 -10.06
C ASP A 224 9.72 -28.98 -8.74
N VAL A 225 9.77 -27.87 -8.03
CA VAL A 225 8.98 -27.66 -6.80
C VAL A 225 7.49 -27.67 -7.11
N TYR A 226 7.06 -27.01 -8.18
CA TYR A 226 5.64 -27.01 -8.58
C TYR A 226 5.14 -28.43 -8.93
N ARG A 227 5.95 -29.23 -9.61
CA ARG A 227 5.61 -30.64 -9.92
C ARG A 227 5.50 -31.52 -8.69
N ALA A 228 6.36 -31.28 -7.68
CA ALA A 228 6.41 -32.07 -6.45
C ALA A 228 5.40 -31.60 -5.39
N ASP A 229 5.14 -30.31 -5.27
CA ASP A 229 4.31 -29.68 -4.25
C ASP A 229 3.63 -28.42 -4.81
N PRO A 230 2.61 -28.55 -5.69
CA PRO A 230 1.89 -27.40 -6.26
C PRO A 230 1.30 -26.48 -5.20
N GLY A 231 0.81 -27.06 -4.09
CA GLY A 231 0.20 -26.31 -2.99
C GLY A 231 1.19 -25.38 -2.30
N TYR A 232 2.48 -25.71 -2.27
CA TYR A 232 3.50 -24.79 -1.78
C TYR A 232 3.68 -23.58 -2.69
N CYS A 233 3.63 -23.75 -3.99
CA CYS A 233 3.69 -22.63 -4.95
C CYS A 233 2.44 -21.74 -4.85
N GLU A 234 1.26 -22.31 -4.67
CA GLU A 234 0.03 -21.57 -4.41
C GLU A 234 0.11 -20.78 -3.11
N TRP A 235 0.63 -21.42 -2.06
CA TRP A 235 0.87 -20.73 -0.79
C TRP A 235 1.89 -19.58 -0.95
N MET A 236 3.00 -19.80 -1.67
CA MET A 236 3.99 -18.74 -1.93
C MET A 236 3.37 -17.58 -2.69
N GLU A 237 2.62 -17.83 -3.77
CA GLU A 237 1.95 -16.80 -4.54
C GLU A 237 0.98 -15.98 -3.68
N ALA A 238 0.32 -16.61 -2.72
CA ALA A 238 -0.63 -15.97 -1.82
C ALA A 238 0.01 -15.23 -0.64
N ASN A 239 1.24 -15.60 -0.22
CA ASN A 239 1.80 -15.17 1.06
C ASN A 239 3.20 -14.52 0.96
N ILE A 240 3.88 -14.60 -0.19
CA ILE A 240 5.22 -14.03 -0.37
C ILE A 240 5.11 -12.64 -1.03
N GLN A 241 5.84 -11.67 -0.46
CA GLN A 241 5.87 -10.29 -0.96
C GLN A 241 7.00 -10.05 -1.99
N LYS A 242 7.95 -10.99 -2.14
CA LYS A 242 9.01 -10.86 -3.13
C LYS A 242 8.44 -11.02 -4.54
N ARG A 243 8.26 -9.89 -5.22
CA ARG A 243 7.71 -9.77 -6.57
C ARG A 243 8.35 -10.73 -7.56
N GLU A 244 9.68 -10.82 -7.58
CA GLU A 244 10.42 -11.74 -8.44
C GLU A 244 9.93 -13.18 -8.31
N VAL A 245 9.73 -13.68 -7.07
CA VAL A 245 9.22 -15.04 -6.82
C VAL A 245 7.80 -15.20 -7.32
N VAL A 246 6.93 -14.24 -7.00
CA VAL A 246 5.51 -14.27 -7.39
C VAL A 246 5.35 -14.20 -8.91
N ASN A 247 6.12 -13.35 -9.58
CA ASN A 247 6.11 -13.21 -11.04
C ASN A 247 6.58 -14.49 -11.71
N ASN A 248 7.67 -15.13 -11.22
CA ASN A 248 8.13 -16.39 -11.77
C ASN A 248 7.10 -17.53 -11.55
N ILE A 249 6.37 -17.56 -10.42
CA ILE A 249 5.28 -18.54 -10.21
C ILE A 249 4.14 -18.31 -11.21
N LYS A 250 3.72 -17.07 -11.44
CA LYS A 250 2.66 -16.72 -12.39
C LYS A 250 3.07 -17.06 -13.84
N ALA A 251 4.27 -16.64 -14.24
CA ALA A 251 4.84 -16.93 -15.53
C ALA A 251 4.93 -18.44 -15.82
N MET A 252 5.38 -19.21 -14.83
CA MET A 252 5.43 -20.68 -14.92
C MET A 252 4.05 -21.28 -15.13
N LYS A 253 3.04 -20.85 -14.36
CA LYS A 253 1.66 -21.37 -14.51
C LYS A 253 1.10 -21.06 -15.88
N GLU A 254 1.32 -19.88 -16.39
CA GLU A 254 0.90 -19.49 -17.74
C GLU A 254 1.62 -20.28 -18.83
N TYR A 255 2.94 -20.44 -18.71
CA TYR A 255 3.74 -21.28 -19.59
C TYR A 255 3.23 -22.72 -19.65
N LEU A 256 2.96 -23.33 -18.50
CA LEU A 256 2.45 -24.71 -18.42
C LEU A 256 1.06 -24.84 -19.05
N LYS A 257 0.17 -23.89 -18.78
CA LYS A 257 -1.17 -23.84 -19.40
C LYS A 257 -1.12 -23.75 -20.93
N ASN A 258 -0.23 -22.91 -21.45
CA ASN A 258 -0.05 -22.75 -22.89
C ASN A 258 0.53 -24.01 -23.54
N LYS A 259 1.42 -24.72 -22.83
CA LYS A 259 2.03 -25.97 -23.30
C LYS A 259 1.04 -27.14 -23.32
N GLU A 260 0.10 -27.20 -22.41
CA GLU A 260 -0.99 -28.17 -22.42
C GLU A 260 -1.93 -27.95 -23.61
N ASN A 261 -2.29 -26.69 -23.88
CA ASN A 261 -3.15 -26.32 -25.03
C ASN A 261 -2.49 -26.57 -26.41
N THR A 262 -1.16 -26.59 -26.50
CA THR A 262 -0.44 -26.84 -27.75
C THR A 262 -0.15 -28.32 -28.02
N ASN A 263 -0.37 -29.20 -27.04
CA ASN A 263 -0.21 -30.65 -27.20
C ASN A 263 -1.54 -31.39 -27.46
N GLU A 264 -2.66 -30.67 -27.59
CA GLU A 264 -3.99 -31.21 -27.93
C GLU A 264 -4.34 -31.06 -29.43
N ASP A 265 -3.45 -30.48 -30.26
CA ASP A 265 -3.53 -30.43 -31.72
C ASP A 265 -2.53 -31.44 -32.36
#